data_c9c8b022625d41aa77c8cc1e51cf5153
#
_entry.id   c9c8b022625d41aa77c8cc1e51cf5153
#
_cell.length_a   1.000
_cell.length_b   1.000
_cell.length_c   1.000
_cell.angle_alpha   90.00
_cell.angle_beta   90.00
_cell.angle_gamma   90.00
#
_symmetry.space_group_name_H-M   'P 1'
#
loop_
_entity.id
_entity.type
_entity.pdbx_description
1 polymer ?
#
loop_
_entity_poly.entity_id
_entity_poly.type
_entity_poly.pdbx_seq_one_letter_code
_entity_poly.pdbx_strand_id
1 'polypeptide(L)'
;MIFLVVRDRYWTIVYNRDTCERIRTNKKKIEIFKEEFMRVGIFTDTYFPQVSGVATSVRVLKEELERLGHTVIIFTTTDPNATMPEWNIVRLGSIPLFSFKERRIAVQGFIEAYKVSQEYELDIIHTQTEFSLGLLGKILGAMLGIPTIHTYHTMYEKYLHYIANGKILRPSHVAYISKNFCNQTRGVIAPSQMTKDKLLSYGVTQEVRVIPTGVEIPELNPQVAEELREKLGYTKEDKVLLSLSRLSKEKNIAAILDAMPTILEKDSTVKCCIVGGGPEKEELEKQVERLGITPYVQFAGEVEHHQVSQYYQMADLYVNASESESQGLTYLEALVNKIPVIAKKNDYLQQFITKPELGMLFEKDEDIASSVLTYLECCNQSSHQIEELQNQLLEEISSVTFAKRVEAFYQDAIDTYQHDKENTKTWLEKMNFFKIYDDKETEE
;
A
#
# COMPACT_ATOMS: atom_id res chain seq x y z
N MET A 1 4.40 -10.12 -45.50
CA MET A 1 3.94 -8.75 -45.28
C MET A 1 2.81 -8.84 -44.26
N ILE A 2 3.03 -8.31 -43.07
CA ILE A 2 2.06 -8.38 -41.96
C ILE A 2 1.18 -7.14 -42.06
N PHE A 3 -0.13 -7.30 -42.21
CA PHE A 3 -1.08 -6.19 -42.17
C PHE A 3 -1.74 -6.16 -40.81
N LEU A 4 -1.63 -5.04 -40.10
CA LEU A 4 -2.36 -4.71 -38.92
C LEU A 4 -3.68 -4.03 -39.30
N VAL A 5 -4.80 -4.66 -39.02
CA VAL A 5 -6.14 -4.07 -39.27
C VAL A 5 -6.77 -3.81 -37.91
N VAL A 6 -7.12 -2.54 -37.67
CA VAL A 6 -7.90 -2.12 -36.49
C VAL A 6 -9.37 -2.15 -36.87
N ARG A 7 -10.16 -2.97 -36.20
CA ARG A 7 -11.61 -2.95 -36.22
C ARG A 7 -12.15 -3.13 -34.80
N ASP A 8 -12.92 -2.18 -34.35
CA ASP A 8 -13.69 -2.21 -33.09
C ASP A 8 -12.92 -2.59 -31.82
N ARG A 9 -11.83 -1.84 -31.51
CA ARG A 9 -11.02 -1.96 -30.28
C ARG A 9 -10.22 -3.26 -30.08
N TYR A 10 -10.09 -4.12 -31.10
CA TYR A 10 -9.25 -5.32 -31.04
C TYR A 10 -8.21 -5.32 -32.15
N TRP A 11 -6.98 -5.76 -31.79
CA TRP A 11 -5.92 -6.00 -32.77
C TRP A 11 -6.07 -7.43 -33.29
N THR A 12 -6.37 -7.57 -34.57
CA THR A 12 -6.40 -8.89 -35.22
C THR A 12 -5.19 -9.04 -36.10
N ILE A 13 -4.34 -10.02 -35.80
CA ILE A 13 -3.20 -10.37 -36.66
C ILE A 13 -3.71 -11.36 -37.71
N VAL A 14 -3.74 -10.91 -38.96
CA VAL A 14 -4.11 -11.77 -40.09
C VAL A 14 -2.85 -12.37 -40.71
N TYR A 15 -2.68 -13.67 -40.58
CA TYR A 15 -1.63 -14.42 -41.24
C TYR A 15 -2.06 -14.85 -42.63
N ASN A 16 -1.17 -14.72 -43.62
CA ASN A 16 -1.40 -15.26 -44.96
C ASN A 16 -1.33 -16.80 -44.92
N ARG A 17 -2.24 -17.49 -45.58
CA ARG A 17 -2.42 -18.95 -45.59
C ARG A 17 -1.15 -19.73 -45.96
N ASP A 18 -0.26 -19.15 -46.78
CA ASP A 18 0.95 -19.82 -47.25
C ASP A 18 2.07 -19.95 -46.21
N THR A 19 1.96 -19.24 -45.04
CA THR A 19 2.92 -19.33 -43.94
C THR A 19 2.55 -20.43 -42.94
N CYS A 20 1.30 -20.89 -42.92
CA CYS A 20 0.81 -21.92 -41.97
C CYS A 20 1.32 -23.34 -42.30
N GLU A 21 1.64 -23.67 -43.55
CA GLU A 21 2.12 -25.03 -43.90
C GLU A 21 3.59 -25.29 -43.49
N ARG A 22 4.41 -24.27 -43.35
CA ARG A 22 5.82 -24.42 -42.90
C ARG A 22 5.98 -24.58 -41.40
N ILE A 23 4.98 -24.25 -40.62
CA ILE A 23 5.03 -24.33 -39.14
C ILE A 23 4.58 -25.73 -38.61
N ARG A 24 3.93 -26.55 -39.44
CA ARG A 24 3.44 -27.88 -39.07
C ARG A 24 4.50 -28.96 -38.91
N THR A 25 5.75 -28.74 -39.34
CA THR A 25 6.81 -29.76 -39.31
C THR A 25 7.83 -29.64 -38.20
N ASN A 26 7.77 -28.62 -37.32
CA ASN A 26 8.64 -28.51 -36.18
C ASN A 26 7.83 -28.47 -34.87
N LYS A 27 7.42 -29.67 -34.40
CA LYS A 27 6.88 -29.86 -33.05
C LYS A 27 8.02 -29.78 -32.01
N LYS A 28 8.68 -28.65 -31.86
CA LYS A 28 9.28 -28.21 -30.62
C LYS A 28 8.35 -27.18 -30.01
N LYS A 29 7.88 -27.45 -28.80
CA LYS A 29 7.06 -26.56 -27.98
C LYS A 29 7.53 -25.11 -28.12
N ILE A 30 6.80 -24.32 -28.87
CA ILE A 30 6.74 -22.88 -28.63
C ILE A 30 5.75 -22.81 -27.47
N GLU A 31 6.22 -22.70 -26.26
CA GLU A 31 5.46 -22.18 -25.15
C GLU A 31 5.17 -20.73 -25.54
N ILE A 32 4.03 -20.50 -26.15
CA ILE A 32 3.44 -19.18 -26.24
C ILE A 32 3.11 -18.88 -24.77
N PHE A 33 3.90 -17.99 -24.15
CA PHE A 33 3.49 -17.32 -22.92
C PHE A 33 2.17 -16.64 -23.25
N LYS A 34 1.08 -17.27 -22.91
CA LYS A 34 -0.22 -16.63 -22.83
C LYS A 34 -0.10 -15.73 -21.60
N GLU A 35 0.15 -14.45 -21.83
CA GLU A 35 -0.10 -13.46 -20.79
C GLU A 35 -1.59 -13.58 -20.47
N GLU A 36 -1.94 -14.26 -19.39
CA GLU A 36 -3.32 -14.40 -18.95
C GLU A 36 -3.70 -13.14 -18.17
N PHE A 37 -4.36 -12.22 -18.88
CA PHE A 37 -4.91 -11.02 -18.24
C PHE A 37 -5.97 -11.41 -17.22
N MET A 38 -5.78 -10.99 -15.98
CA MET A 38 -6.68 -11.26 -14.86
C MET A 38 -7.71 -10.14 -14.68
N ARG A 39 -8.88 -10.50 -14.18
CA ARG A 39 -9.93 -9.58 -13.73
C ARG A 39 -9.95 -9.61 -12.20
N VAL A 40 -9.46 -8.54 -11.61
CA VAL A 40 -9.18 -8.43 -10.17
C VAL A 40 -10.24 -7.57 -9.50
N GLY A 41 -10.92 -8.11 -8.48
CA GLY A 41 -11.82 -7.35 -7.62
C GLY A 41 -11.13 -6.95 -6.33
N ILE A 42 -10.86 -5.65 -6.11
CA ILE A 42 -10.26 -5.13 -4.88
C ILE A 42 -11.36 -4.61 -3.95
N PHE A 43 -11.43 -5.14 -2.73
CA PHE A 43 -12.42 -4.76 -1.72
C PHE A 43 -11.75 -4.03 -0.57
N THR A 44 -12.13 -2.75 -0.36
CA THR A 44 -11.51 -1.88 0.64
C THR A 44 -12.51 -0.89 1.25
N ASP A 45 -12.52 -0.76 2.58
CA ASP A 45 -13.35 0.25 3.28
C ASP A 45 -12.77 1.67 3.17
N THR A 46 -11.57 1.81 2.60
CA THR A 46 -10.85 3.09 2.53
C THR A 46 -10.24 3.26 1.14
N TYR A 47 -10.64 4.31 0.43
CA TYR A 47 -10.11 4.69 -0.88
C TYR A 47 -10.26 6.18 -1.11
N PHE A 48 -9.59 6.72 -2.15
CA PHE A 48 -9.72 8.14 -2.49
C PHE A 48 -11.20 8.57 -2.66
N PRO A 49 -11.53 9.82 -2.29
CA PRO A 49 -10.65 10.93 -1.90
C PRO A 49 -10.09 10.87 -0.48
N GLN A 50 -10.45 9.89 0.34
CA GLN A 50 -9.85 9.71 1.66
C GLN A 50 -8.38 9.33 1.55
N VAL A 51 -7.47 10.21 1.98
CA VAL A 51 -6.02 10.00 1.93
C VAL A 51 -5.56 9.13 3.10
N SER A 52 -4.91 8.02 2.80
CA SER A 52 -4.29 7.13 3.79
C SER A 52 -3.29 6.19 3.11
N GLY A 53 -2.34 5.63 3.86
CA GLY A 53 -1.38 4.65 3.31
C GLY A 53 -2.06 3.46 2.64
N VAL A 54 -3.22 3.01 3.15
CA VAL A 54 -4.02 1.95 2.51
C VAL A 54 -4.57 2.40 1.17
N ALA A 55 -5.19 3.60 1.12
CA ALA A 55 -5.75 4.13 -0.12
C ALA A 55 -4.65 4.33 -1.19
N THR A 56 -3.48 4.85 -0.79
CA THR A 56 -2.32 4.99 -1.67
C THR A 56 -1.84 3.63 -2.19
N SER A 57 -1.69 2.63 -1.31
CA SER A 57 -1.28 1.27 -1.72
C SER A 57 -2.26 0.65 -2.71
N VAL A 58 -3.56 0.79 -2.48
CA VAL A 58 -4.60 0.26 -3.37
C VAL A 58 -4.58 0.95 -4.73
N ARG A 59 -4.39 2.27 -4.75
CA ARG A 59 -4.31 3.03 -6.00
C ARG A 59 -3.08 2.62 -6.82
N VAL A 60 -1.91 2.60 -6.18
CA VAL A 60 -0.66 2.19 -6.83
C VAL A 60 -0.79 0.78 -7.40
N LEU A 61 -1.35 -0.16 -6.64
CA LEU A 61 -1.60 -1.52 -7.11
C LEU A 61 -2.53 -1.56 -8.32
N LYS A 62 -3.65 -0.82 -8.27
CA LYS A 62 -4.61 -0.74 -9.39
C LYS A 62 -3.93 -0.23 -10.66
N GLU A 63 -3.25 0.92 -10.57
CA GLU A 63 -2.62 1.57 -11.71
C GLU A 63 -1.55 0.68 -12.36
N GLU A 64 -0.72 0.03 -11.56
CA GLU A 64 0.32 -0.86 -12.08
C GLU A 64 -0.24 -2.17 -12.65
N LEU A 65 -1.25 -2.78 -12.02
CA LEU A 65 -1.93 -3.94 -12.60
C LEU A 65 -2.61 -3.60 -13.92
N GLU A 66 -3.23 -2.42 -14.03
CA GLU A 66 -3.81 -1.95 -15.30
C GLU A 66 -2.73 -1.68 -16.36
N ARG A 67 -1.53 -1.20 -15.99
CA ARG A 67 -0.37 -1.09 -16.91
C ARG A 67 0.14 -2.44 -17.38
N LEU A 68 0.04 -3.47 -16.54
CA LEU A 68 0.34 -4.87 -16.90
C LEU A 68 -0.75 -5.51 -17.77
N GLY A 69 -1.87 -4.79 -18.04
CA GLY A 69 -2.95 -5.24 -18.91
C GLY A 69 -4.13 -5.88 -18.20
N HIS A 70 -4.09 -6.01 -16.87
CA HIS A 70 -5.19 -6.57 -16.09
C HIS A 70 -6.38 -5.60 -16.01
N THR A 71 -7.57 -6.14 -15.75
CA THR A 71 -8.76 -5.34 -15.43
C THR A 71 -8.95 -5.31 -13.92
N VAL A 72 -8.95 -4.11 -13.33
CA VAL A 72 -9.10 -3.95 -11.87
C VAL A 72 -10.39 -3.20 -11.54
N ILE A 73 -11.23 -3.79 -10.71
CA ILE A 73 -12.45 -3.18 -10.19
C ILE A 73 -12.30 -2.96 -8.70
N ILE A 74 -12.47 -1.72 -8.23
CA ILE A 74 -12.43 -1.38 -6.81
C ILE A 74 -13.85 -1.30 -6.26
N PHE A 75 -14.13 -2.07 -5.21
CA PHE A 75 -15.33 -1.95 -4.40
C PHE A 75 -14.97 -1.22 -3.12
N THR A 76 -15.60 -0.06 -2.91
CA THR A 76 -15.31 0.80 -1.76
C THR A 76 -16.56 1.47 -1.20
N THR A 77 -16.40 2.26 -0.15
CA THR A 77 -17.50 2.99 0.48
C THR A 77 -17.84 4.27 -0.28
N THR A 78 -19.10 4.73 -0.21
CA THR A 78 -19.44 6.09 -0.64
C THR A 78 -18.67 7.12 0.17
N ASP A 79 -18.24 8.20 -0.49
CA ASP A 79 -17.61 9.36 0.13
C ASP A 79 -18.29 10.64 -0.37
N PRO A 80 -18.70 11.59 0.51
CA PRO A 80 -19.33 12.84 0.10
C PRO A 80 -18.46 13.72 -0.80
N ASN A 81 -17.13 13.56 -0.74
CA ASN A 81 -16.17 14.32 -1.55
C ASN A 81 -15.86 13.65 -2.89
N ALA A 82 -16.32 12.43 -3.13
CA ALA A 82 -16.21 11.77 -4.42
C ALA A 82 -17.30 12.31 -5.36
N THR A 83 -17.01 13.37 -6.10
CA THR A 83 -17.97 14.13 -6.90
C THR A 83 -18.06 13.69 -8.35
N MET A 84 -17.13 12.88 -8.85
CA MET A 84 -17.05 12.45 -10.23
C MET A 84 -17.26 10.94 -10.36
N PRO A 85 -17.95 10.45 -11.40
CA PRO A 85 -17.96 9.04 -11.74
C PRO A 85 -16.51 8.57 -12.04
N GLU A 86 -16.10 7.50 -11.38
CA GLU A 86 -14.76 6.94 -11.55
C GLU A 86 -14.87 5.61 -12.29
N TRP A 87 -14.06 5.45 -13.31
CA TRP A 87 -14.05 4.21 -14.08
C TRP A 87 -13.55 3.03 -13.23
N ASN A 88 -14.27 1.91 -13.27
CA ASN A 88 -13.96 0.70 -12.51
C ASN A 88 -13.96 0.88 -10.98
N ILE A 89 -14.69 1.86 -10.44
CA ILE A 89 -14.86 2.03 -8.99
C ILE A 89 -16.34 1.95 -8.64
N VAL A 90 -16.69 0.97 -7.81
CA VAL A 90 -18.03 0.70 -7.30
C VAL A 90 -18.13 1.18 -5.86
N ARG A 91 -18.93 2.24 -5.64
CA ARG A 91 -19.09 2.83 -4.30
C ARG A 91 -20.38 2.35 -3.66
N LEU A 92 -20.25 1.53 -2.62
CA LEU A 92 -21.36 0.94 -1.88
C LEU A 92 -21.88 1.88 -0.80
N GLY A 93 -23.21 1.95 -0.63
CA GLY A 93 -23.87 2.80 0.36
C GLY A 93 -23.31 2.59 1.77
N SER A 94 -22.82 3.65 2.40
CA SER A 94 -22.08 3.58 3.66
C SER A 94 -22.46 4.67 4.65
N ILE A 95 -22.20 4.42 5.93
CA ILE A 95 -22.36 5.36 7.03
C ILE A 95 -21.03 5.65 7.72
N PRO A 96 -20.81 6.86 8.26
CA PRO A 96 -19.62 7.16 9.04
C PRO A 96 -19.55 6.28 10.29
N LEU A 97 -18.36 5.86 10.67
CA LEU A 97 -18.14 5.16 11.93
C LEU A 97 -18.19 6.16 13.09
N PHE A 98 -19.00 5.88 14.12
CA PHE A 98 -19.25 6.81 15.22
C PHE A 98 -17.97 7.25 15.96
N SER A 99 -17.04 6.30 16.18
CA SER A 99 -15.77 6.55 16.86
C SER A 99 -14.68 7.18 15.95
N PHE A 100 -14.86 7.10 14.63
CA PHE A 100 -13.93 7.59 13.63
C PHE A 100 -14.72 8.13 12.45
N LYS A 101 -15.15 9.38 12.54
CA LYS A 101 -16.03 10.01 11.53
C LYS A 101 -15.43 10.00 10.11
N GLU A 102 -14.12 9.93 10.00
CA GLU A 102 -13.40 9.83 8.73
C GLU A 102 -13.45 8.40 8.13
N ARG A 103 -13.79 7.39 8.93
CA ARG A 103 -13.95 6.01 8.46
C ARG A 103 -15.42 5.72 8.21
N ARG A 104 -15.68 4.94 7.18
CA ARG A 104 -17.05 4.57 6.78
C ARG A 104 -17.19 3.05 6.73
N ILE A 105 -18.42 2.58 6.96
CA ILE A 105 -18.80 1.17 6.88
C ILE A 105 -19.89 1.03 5.85
N ALA A 106 -19.70 0.14 4.88
CA ALA A 106 -20.74 -0.18 3.90
C ALA A 106 -21.88 -0.94 4.58
N VAL A 107 -23.10 -0.46 4.35
CA VAL A 107 -24.34 -1.04 4.90
C VAL A 107 -25.35 -1.42 3.81
N GLN A 108 -25.06 -1.07 2.55
CA GLN A 108 -25.88 -1.37 1.38
C GLN A 108 -25.00 -1.72 0.19
N GLY A 109 -25.59 -2.31 -0.87
CA GLY A 109 -24.89 -2.56 -2.13
C GLY A 109 -24.39 -3.99 -2.31
N PHE A 110 -24.74 -4.95 -1.43
CA PHE A 110 -24.35 -6.35 -1.58
C PHE A 110 -24.77 -6.95 -2.93
N ILE A 111 -26.03 -6.70 -3.35
CA ILE A 111 -26.56 -7.22 -4.62
C ILE A 111 -25.83 -6.57 -5.80
N GLU A 112 -25.51 -5.29 -5.71
CA GLU A 112 -24.76 -4.56 -6.73
C GLU A 112 -23.34 -5.14 -6.87
N ALA A 113 -22.63 -5.29 -5.75
CA ALA A 113 -21.30 -5.89 -5.75
C ALA A 113 -21.30 -7.32 -6.31
N TYR A 114 -22.31 -8.12 -5.98
CA TYR A 114 -22.50 -9.46 -6.52
C TYR A 114 -22.69 -9.45 -8.05
N LYS A 115 -23.61 -8.59 -8.55
CA LYS A 115 -23.86 -8.45 -9.99
C LYS A 115 -22.62 -8.00 -10.76
N VAL A 116 -21.94 -6.97 -10.26
CA VAL A 116 -20.70 -6.47 -10.88
C VAL A 116 -19.63 -7.54 -10.89
N SER A 117 -19.44 -8.26 -9.78
CA SER A 117 -18.47 -9.37 -9.71
C SER A 117 -18.76 -10.49 -10.72
N GLN A 118 -20.05 -10.78 -11.01
CA GLN A 118 -20.45 -11.72 -12.05
C GLN A 118 -20.27 -11.16 -13.47
N GLU A 119 -20.68 -9.92 -13.69
CA GLU A 119 -20.60 -9.25 -14.99
C GLU A 119 -19.16 -9.13 -15.50
N TYR A 120 -18.24 -8.79 -14.60
CA TYR A 120 -16.82 -8.74 -14.90
C TYR A 120 -16.15 -10.12 -14.86
N GLU A 121 -16.87 -11.17 -14.43
CA GLU A 121 -16.31 -12.55 -14.29
C GLU A 121 -14.96 -12.54 -13.55
N LEU A 122 -14.91 -11.99 -12.34
CA LEU A 122 -13.67 -11.84 -11.59
C LEU A 122 -12.90 -13.15 -11.43
N ASP A 123 -11.61 -13.14 -11.67
CA ASP A 123 -10.71 -14.29 -11.53
C ASP A 123 -10.17 -14.41 -10.11
N ILE A 124 -10.01 -13.26 -9.42
CA ILE A 124 -9.52 -13.19 -8.05
C ILE A 124 -10.15 -12.02 -7.28
N ILE A 125 -10.34 -12.20 -5.99
CA ILE A 125 -10.74 -11.16 -5.04
C ILE A 125 -9.58 -10.85 -4.11
N HIS A 126 -9.25 -9.56 -3.97
CA HIS A 126 -8.23 -9.07 -3.06
C HIS A 126 -8.85 -8.13 -2.04
N THR A 127 -8.89 -8.53 -0.77
CA THR A 127 -9.39 -7.71 0.33
C THR A 127 -8.26 -6.91 0.98
N GLN A 128 -8.51 -5.62 1.24
CA GLN A 128 -7.50 -4.68 1.79
C GLN A 128 -7.81 -4.24 3.22
N THR A 129 -8.99 -4.58 3.71
CA THR A 129 -9.45 -4.28 5.07
C THR A 129 -10.24 -5.48 5.61
N GLU A 130 -10.31 -5.63 6.94
CA GLU A 130 -11.02 -6.73 7.61
C GLU A 130 -12.45 -6.34 8.01
N PHE A 131 -12.92 -5.16 7.60
CA PHE A 131 -14.24 -4.64 7.94
C PHE A 131 -15.31 -4.99 6.90
N SER A 132 -16.24 -4.07 6.63
CA SER A 132 -17.44 -4.34 5.83
C SER A 132 -17.12 -4.84 4.42
N LEU A 133 -16.23 -4.17 3.71
CA LEU A 133 -15.88 -4.54 2.33
C LEU A 133 -14.98 -5.79 2.28
N GLY A 134 -14.06 -5.95 3.21
CA GLY A 134 -13.26 -7.17 3.29
C GLY A 134 -14.09 -8.40 3.58
N LEU A 135 -15.05 -8.30 4.51
CA LEU A 135 -16.02 -9.39 4.77
C LEU A 135 -16.90 -9.66 3.55
N LEU A 136 -17.39 -8.61 2.88
CA LEU A 136 -18.18 -8.74 1.66
C LEU A 136 -17.38 -9.45 0.56
N GLY A 137 -16.13 -9.05 0.31
CA GLY A 137 -15.27 -9.70 -0.68
C GLY A 137 -15.09 -11.19 -0.40
N LYS A 138 -14.86 -11.59 0.85
CA LYS A 138 -14.78 -13.00 1.24
C LYS A 138 -16.08 -13.77 1.01
N ILE A 139 -17.22 -13.18 1.37
CA ILE A 139 -18.53 -13.80 1.14
C ILE A 139 -18.77 -14.01 -0.36
N LEU A 140 -18.50 -12.98 -1.18
CA LEU A 140 -18.65 -13.07 -2.62
C LEU A 140 -17.68 -14.08 -3.24
N GLY A 141 -16.44 -14.15 -2.78
CA GLY A 141 -15.47 -15.16 -3.19
C GLY A 141 -15.98 -16.58 -2.94
N ALA A 142 -16.52 -16.83 -1.74
CA ALA A 142 -17.13 -18.12 -1.39
C ALA A 142 -18.37 -18.45 -2.24
N MET A 143 -19.26 -17.47 -2.45
CA MET A 143 -20.51 -17.66 -3.22
C MET A 143 -20.26 -17.90 -4.71
N LEU A 144 -19.31 -17.17 -5.30
CA LEU A 144 -18.99 -17.23 -6.72
C LEU A 144 -17.91 -18.26 -7.05
N GLY A 145 -17.29 -18.85 -6.04
CA GLY A 145 -16.19 -19.79 -6.22
C GLY A 145 -14.94 -19.16 -6.78
N ILE A 146 -14.64 -17.94 -6.33
CA ILE A 146 -13.47 -17.12 -6.70
C ILE A 146 -12.46 -17.16 -5.56
N PRO A 147 -11.16 -17.42 -5.81
CA PRO A 147 -10.13 -17.38 -4.78
C PRO A 147 -10.01 -15.97 -4.19
N THR A 148 -9.76 -15.90 -2.88
CA THR A 148 -9.64 -14.63 -2.17
C THR A 148 -8.30 -14.57 -1.46
N ILE A 149 -7.54 -13.49 -1.64
CA ILE A 149 -6.37 -13.14 -0.85
C ILE A 149 -6.62 -11.88 -0.03
N HIS A 150 -5.73 -11.60 0.91
CA HIS A 150 -5.84 -10.46 1.82
C HIS A 150 -4.51 -9.75 2.00
N THR A 151 -4.49 -8.40 1.98
CA THR A 151 -3.34 -7.62 2.48
C THR A 151 -3.64 -7.07 3.86
N TYR A 152 -2.77 -7.39 4.82
CA TYR A 152 -2.86 -6.93 6.21
C TYR A 152 -2.09 -5.62 6.40
N HIS A 153 -2.78 -4.49 6.25
CA HIS A 153 -2.13 -3.17 6.28
C HIS A 153 -1.90 -2.60 7.67
N THR A 154 -2.74 -2.93 8.64
CA THR A 154 -2.82 -2.17 9.89
C THR A 154 -2.51 -3.02 11.11
N MET A 155 -1.55 -2.58 11.91
CA MET A 155 -1.25 -3.17 13.23
C MET A 155 -2.29 -2.70 14.24
N TYR A 156 -3.50 -3.25 14.19
CA TYR A 156 -4.66 -2.80 14.98
C TYR A 156 -4.43 -2.75 16.50
N GLU A 157 -3.51 -3.54 17.05
CA GLU A 157 -3.17 -3.47 18.47
C GLU A 157 -2.71 -2.07 18.89
N LYS A 158 -2.02 -1.34 18.01
CA LYS A 158 -1.54 0.01 18.27
C LYS A 158 -2.65 1.07 18.24
N TYR A 159 -3.82 0.73 17.68
CA TYR A 159 -4.96 1.63 17.51
C TYR A 159 -6.12 1.35 18.48
N LEU A 160 -5.98 0.41 19.42
CA LEU A 160 -7.04 0.04 20.33
C LEU A 160 -7.50 1.20 21.24
N HIS A 161 -6.61 2.14 21.53
CA HIS A 161 -6.92 3.33 22.33
C HIS A 161 -7.95 4.26 21.65
N TYR A 162 -8.10 4.21 20.34
CA TYR A 162 -9.13 4.96 19.63
C TYR A 162 -10.53 4.34 19.75
N ILE A 163 -10.64 3.06 20.11
CA ILE A 163 -11.94 2.37 20.24
C ILE A 163 -12.35 2.39 21.69
N ALA A 164 -13.34 3.25 22.03
CA ALA A 164 -13.87 3.41 23.38
C ALA A 164 -12.76 3.58 24.44
N ASN A 165 -11.73 4.40 24.16
CA ASN A 165 -10.57 4.65 25.01
C ASN A 165 -9.83 3.36 25.45
N GLY A 166 -9.75 2.36 24.57
CA GLY A 166 -9.06 1.09 24.85
C GLY A 166 -9.77 0.15 25.82
N LYS A 167 -11.02 0.46 26.24
CA LYS A 167 -11.72 -0.30 27.30
C LYS A 167 -12.47 -1.53 26.79
N ILE A 168 -12.81 -1.58 25.50
CA ILE A 168 -13.68 -2.63 24.94
C ILE A 168 -12.87 -3.72 24.25
N LEU A 169 -11.86 -3.35 23.47
CA LEU A 169 -11.06 -4.31 22.70
C LEU A 169 -9.68 -4.52 23.36
N ARG A 170 -9.28 -5.79 23.47
CA ARG A 170 -7.96 -6.22 23.96
C ARG A 170 -7.12 -6.73 22.80
N PRO A 171 -5.78 -6.75 22.91
CA PRO A 171 -4.90 -7.34 21.89
C PRO A 171 -5.29 -8.77 21.48
N SER A 172 -5.78 -9.58 22.44
CA SER A 172 -6.27 -10.94 22.15
C SER A 172 -7.48 -10.98 21.22
N HIS A 173 -8.37 -9.98 21.27
CA HIS A 173 -9.50 -9.88 20.33
C HIS A 173 -9.01 -9.55 18.92
N VAL A 174 -8.03 -8.66 18.79
CA VAL A 174 -7.38 -8.36 17.51
C VAL A 174 -6.73 -9.62 16.94
N ALA A 175 -5.93 -10.32 17.73
CA ALA A 175 -5.29 -11.57 17.32
C ALA A 175 -6.32 -12.60 16.83
N TYR A 176 -7.42 -12.78 17.55
CA TYR A 176 -8.48 -13.71 17.20
C TYR A 176 -9.17 -13.33 15.88
N ILE A 177 -9.54 -12.05 15.72
CA ILE A 177 -10.21 -11.55 14.51
C ILE A 177 -9.28 -11.67 13.29
N SER A 178 -8.04 -11.20 13.40
CA SER A 178 -7.05 -11.24 12.33
C SER A 178 -6.74 -12.67 11.92
N LYS A 179 -6.51 -13.57 12.90
CA LYS A 179 -6.32 -15.01 12.62
C LYS A 179 -7.47 -15.60 11.83
N ASN A 180 -8.72 -15.42 12.31
CA ASN A 180 -9.88 -16.01 11.66
C ASN A 180 -10.13 -15.40 10.28
N PHE A 181 -9.90 -14.09 10.11
CA PHE A 181 -10.04 -13.45 8.81
C PHE A 181 -9.01 -14.01 7.82
N CYS A 182 -7.74 -14.00 8.17
CA CYS A 182 -6.63 -14.46 7.32
C CYS A 182 -6.74 -15.96 6.99
N ASN A 183 -7.08 -16.80 7.97
CA ASN A 183 -7.19 -18.26 7.77
C ASN A 183 -8.35 -18.69 6.86
N GLN A 184 -9.25 -17.79 6.51
CA GLN A 184 -10.33 -18.04 5.55
C GLN A 184 -10.05 -17.46 4.16
N THR A 185 -8.81 -17.03 3.88
CA THR A 185 -8.35 -16.62 2.55
C THR A 185 -7.39 -17.66 1.97
N ARG A 186 -7.02 -17.54 0.71
CA ARG A 186 -6.04 -18.43 0.04
C ARG A 186 -4.59 -18.02 0.28
N GLY A 187 -4.38 -16.82 0.78
CA GLY A 187 -3.08 -16.31 1.14
C GLY A 187 -3.17 -14.89 1.68
N VAL A 188 -2.11 -14.46 2.34
CA VAL A 188 -2.02 -13.16 3.00
C VAL A 188 -0.76 -12.44 2.55
N ILE A 189 -0.89 -11.17 2.21
CA ILE A 189 0.23 -10.25 1.98
C ILE A 189 0.49 -9.48 3.27
N ALA A 190 1.72 -9.50 3.73
CA ALA A 190 2.23 -8.66 4.80
C ALA A 190 3.17 -7.61 4.21
N PRO A 191 3.02 -6.31 4.54
CA PRO A 191 3.87 -5.25 3.98
C PRO A 191 5.30 -5.27 4.53
N SER A 192 5.57 -6.03 5.59
CA SER A 192 6.91 -6.17 6.19
C SER A 192 7.07 -7.51 6.91
N GLN A 193 8.33 -7.90 7.17
CA GLN A 193 8.62 -9.10 7.93
C GLN A 193 8.03 -9.03 9.35
N MET A 194 8.11 -7.87 10.00
CA MET A 194 7.49 -7.63 11.31
C MET A 194 5.98 -7.94 11.31
N THR A 195 5.27 -7.51 10.26
CA THR A 195 3.83 -7.79 10.11
C THR A 195 3.59 -9.28 9.91
N LYS A 196 4.39 -9.95 9.09
CA LYS A 196 4.34 -11.41 8.92
C LYS A 196 4.53 -12.15 10.23
N ASP A 197 5.60 -11.82 10.97
CA ASP A 197 5.91 -12.48 12.25
C ASP A 197 4.78 -12.27 13.26
N LYS A 198 4.18 -11.09 13.24
CA LYS A 198 3.02 -10.78 14.08
C LYS A 198 1.80 -11.64 13.72
N LEU A 199 1.48 -11.78 12.44
CA LEU A 199 0.39 -12.65 11.97
C LEU A 199 0.63 -14.12 12.33
N LEU A 200 1.85 -14.61 12.18
CA LEU A 200 2.22 -15.96 12.61
C LEU A 200 2.05 -16.12 14.12
N SER A 201 2.42 -15.11 14.91
CA SER A 201 2.20 -15.11 16.39
C SER A 201 0.72 -15.14 16.77
N TYR A 202 -0.19 -14.63 15.93
CA TYR A 202 -1.64 -14.76 16.12
C TYR A 202 -2.16 -16.16 15.77
N GLY A 203 -1.35 -17.01 15.14
CA GLY A 203 -1.70 -18.35 14.70
C GLY A 203 -2.35 -18.36 13.29
N VAL A 204 -1.95 -17.46 12.42
CA VAL A 204 -2.27 -17.55 11.00
C VAL A 204 -1.51 -18.73 10.41
N THR A 205 -2.23 -19.62 9.71
CA THR A 205 -1.71 -20.86 9.11
C THR A 205 -1.67 -20.81 7.60
N GLN A 206 -2.32 -19.84 6.98
CA GLN A 206 -2.24 -19.59 5.54
C GLN A 206 -0.85 -19.07 5.15
N GLU A 207 -0.49 -19.23 3.89
CA GLU A 207 0.73 -18.64 3.36
C GLU A 207 0.73 -17.14 3.57
N VAL A 208 1.77 -16.61 4.24
CA VAL A 208 1.98 -15.17 4.40
C VAL A 208 3.23 -14.77 3.61
N ARG A 209 3.04 -13.99 2.52
CA ARG A 209 4.15 -13.42 1.74
C ARG A 209 4.45 -12.01 2.18
N VAL A 210 5.73 -11.70 2.32
CA VAL A 210 6.18 -10.32 2.52
C VAL A 210 6.28 -9.65 1.16
N ILE A 211 5.34 -8.76 0.90
CA ILE A 211 5.30 -7.94 -0.32
C ILE A 211 5.10 -6.48 0.12
N PRO A 212 6.20 -5.72 0.26
CA PRO A 212 6.11 -4.31 0.60
C PRO A 212 5.34 -3.55 -0.47
N THR A 213 4.51 -2.60 -0.05
CA THR A 213 3.88 -1.65 -0.97
C THR A 213 4.96 -0.86 -1.69
N GLY A 214 4.89 -0.82 -3.00
CA GLY A 214 5.80 -0.03 -3.82
C GLY A 214 5.45 1.44 -3.82
N VAL A 215 6.42 2.26 -4.15
CA VAL A 215 6.26 3.70 -4.37
C VAL A 215 6.54 4.04 -5.83
N GLU A 216 5.85 5.04 -6.34
CA GLU A 216 6.13 5.61 -7.65
C GLU A 216 7.49 6.31 -7.61
N ILE A 217 8.31 6.08 -8.63
CA ILE A 217 9.58 6.79 -8.79
C ILE A 217 9.27 8.10 -9.51
N PRO A 218 9.35 9.27 -8.84
CA PRO A 218 9.00 10.53 -9.44
C PRO A 218 10.08 11.03 -10.40
N GLU A 219 9.69 11.84 -11.37
CA GLU A 219 10.62 12.72 -12.06
C GLU A 219 11.18 13.77 -11.10
N LEU A 220 12.50 13.87 -11.03
CA LEU A 220 13.15 14.92 -10.24
C LEU A 220 13.14 16.22 -11.04
N ASN A 221 12.50 17.24 -10.50
CA ASN A 221 12.43 18.57 -11.11
C ASN A 221 12.93 19.67 -10.14
N PRO A 222 14.25 19.98 -10.17
CA PRO A 222 14.84 20.97 -9.27
C PRO A 222 14.23 22.36 -9.40
N GLN A 223 13.75 22.72 -10.60
CA GLN A 223 13.13 24.03 -10.80
C GLN A 223 11.80 24.15 -10.05
N VAL A 224 10.94 23.12 -10.14
CA VAL A 224 9.66 23.10 -9.42
C VAL A 224 9.88 23.07 -7.90
N ALA A 225 10.92 22.36 -7.45
CA ALA A 225 11.30 22.33 -6.04
C ALA A 225 11.74 23.71 -5.55
N GLU A 226 12.55 24.43 -6.34
CA GLU A 226 12.99 25.80 -6.00
C GLU A 226 11.82 26.79 -6.01
N GLU A 227 10.94 26.74 -7.01
CA GLU A 227 9.72 27.56 -7.07
C GLU A 227 8.82 27.34 -5.84
N LEU A 228 8.72 26.08 -5.36
CA LEU A 228 7.97 25.79 -4.14
C LEU A 228 8.64 26.34 -2.89
N ARG A 229 9.98 26.26 -2.77
CA ARG A 229 10.74 26.88 -1.68
C ARG A 229 10.49 28.38 -1.62
N GLU A 230 10.61 29.07 -2.74
CA GLU A 230 10.37 30.53 -2.84
C GLU A 230 8.92 30.88 -2.46
N LYS A 231 7.94 30.12 -2.97
CA LYS A 231 6.51 30.30 -2.63
C LYS A 231 6.23 30.13 -1.15
N LEU A 232 6.93 29.24 -0.47
CA LEU A 232 6.84 29.01 0.97
C LEU A 232 7.70 29.99 1.79
N GLY A 233 8.46 30.85 1.13
CA GLY A 233 9.30 31.89 1.77
C GLY A 233 10.64 31.40 2.27
N TYR A 234 11.10 30.21 1.84
CA TYR A 234 12.43 29.71 2.16
C TYR A 234 13.49 30.33 1.24
N THR A 235 14.66 30.58 1.79
CA THR A 235 15.85 31.08 1.08
C THR A 235 16.76 29.90 0.68
N LYS A 236 17.82 30.19 -0.10
CA LYS A 236 18.82 29.17 -0.48
C LYS A 236 19.69 28.74 0.69
N GLU A 237 19.82 29.60 1.71
CA GLU A 237 20.58 29.34 2.93
C GLU A 237 19.79 28.51 3.95
N ASP A 238 18.45 28.49 3.84
CA ASP A 238 17.60 27.71 4.76
C ASP A 238 17.76 26.20 4.52
N LYS A 239 17.90 25.45 5.60
CA LYS A 239 17.90 23.99 5.63
C LYS A 239 16.52 23.50 6.06
N VAL A 240 15.77 22.94 5.13
CA VAL A 240 14.36 22.58 5.34
C VAL A 240 14.22 21.14 5.82
N LEU A 241 13.78 20.96 7.05
CA LEU A 241 13.32 19.67 7.58
C LEU A 241 11.86 19.48 7.18
N LEU A 242 11.55 18.40 6.47
CA LEU A 242 10.18 18.05 6.11
C LEU A 242 9.63 16.97 7.05
N SER A 243 8.44 17.20 7.60
CA SER A 243 7.62 16.17 8.23
C SER A 243 6.30 16.08 7.48
N LEU A 244 6.04 14.95 6.83
CA LEU A 244 4.85 14.74 6.00
C LEU A 244 4.10 13.52 6.51
N SER A 245 2.92 13.76 7.11
CA SER A 245 2.06 12.70 7.62
C SER A 245 0.70 13.25 8.06
N ARG A 246 -0.24 12.35 8.43
CA ARG A 246 -1.41 12.76 9.19
C ARG A 246 -0.97 13.33 10.55
N LEU A 247 -1.55 14.47 10.97
CA LEU A 247 -1.26 15.11 12.25
C LEU A 247 -2.06 14.41 13.37
N SER A 248 -1.50 13.32 13.90
CA SER A 248 -2.11 12.46 14.91
C SER A 248 -1.06 12.01 15.93
N LYS A 249 -1.48 11.61 17.13
CA LYS A 249 -0.60 11.31 18.26
C LYS A 249 0.46 10.26 17.94
N GLU A 250 0.09 9.20 17.22
CA GLU A 250 1.00 8.12 16.83
C GLU A 250 2.12 8.56 15.87
N LYS A 251 1.96 9.71 15.20
CA LYS A 251 3.00 10.28 14.32
C LYS A 251 4.04 11.09 15.09
N ASN A 252 3.75 11.41 16.33
CA ASN A 252 4.68 12.01 17.29
C ASN A 252 5.43 13.26 16.76
N ILE A 253 4.71 14.14 16.02
CA ILE A 253 5.27 15.37 15.47
C ILE A 253 5.71 16.32 16.59
N ALA A 254 5.05 16.22 17.76
CA ALA A 254 5.40 16.98 18.93
C ALA A 254 6.87 16.81 19.33
N ALA A 255 7.43 15.60 19.25
CA ALA A 255 8.84 15.34 19.54
C ALA A 255 9.80 16.05 18.56
N ILE A 256 9.41 16.17 17.30
CA ILE A 256 10.17 16.93 16.30
C ILE A 256 10.19 18.40 16.67
N LEU A 257 9.04 18.96 17.08
CA LEU A 257 8.94 20.35 17.52
C LEU A 257 9.72 20.61 18.81
N ASP A 258 9.71 19.68 19.78
CA ASP A 258 10.49 19.80 21.00
C ASP A 258 12.02 19.78 20.77
N ALA A 259 12.48 19.15 19.69
CA ALA A 259 13.88 19.15 19.27
C ALA A 259 14.33 20.47 18.62
N MET A 260 13.40 21.24 18.02
CA MET A 260 13.73 22.45 17.26
C MET A 260 14.51 23.52 18.05
N PRO A 261 14.18 23.87 19.30
CA PRO A 261 14.98 24.86 20.05
C PRO A 261 16.46 24.49 20.11
N THR A 262 16.78 23.22 20.43
CA THR A 262 18.17 22.75 20.49
C THR A 262 18.87 22.79 19.12
N ILE A 263 18.14 22.48 18.04
CA ILE A 263 18.67 22.58 16.68
C ILE A 263 18.97 24.05 16.34
N LEU A 264 18.02 24.95 16.63
CA LEU A 264 18.13 26.38 16.31
C LEU A 264 19.23 27.14 17.11
N GLU A 265 19.55 26.66 18.32
CA GLU A 265 20.70 27.16 19.09
C GLU A 265 22.04 26.89 18.37
N LYS A 266 22.12 25.84 17.55
CA LYS A 266 23.33 25.46 16.82
C LYS A 266 23.32 25.95 15.39
N ASP A 267 22.15 25.89 14.73
CA ASP A 267 22.00 26.33 13.33
C ASP A 267 20.64 27.02 13.13
N SER A 268 20.67 28.36 13.13
CA SER A 268 19.47 29.19 12.95
C SER A 268 18.93 29.21 11.51
N THR A 269 19.62 28.58 10.56
CA THR A 269 19.14 28.44 9.16
C THR A 269 18.16 27.30 9.01
N VAL A 270 18.02 26.43 10.01
CA VAL A 270 17.10 25.29 9.95
C VAL A 270 15.65 25.79 10.04
N LYS A 271 14.81 25.26 9.15
CA LYS A 271 13.37 25.47 9.10
C LYS A 271 12.67 24.12 9.15
N CYS A 272 11.44 24.09 9.66
CA CYS A 272 10.62 22.88 9.69
C CYS A 272 9.33 23.10 8.89
N CYS A 273 9.09 22.29 7.87
CA CYS A 273 7.87 22.27 7.07
C CYS A 273 7.03 21.05 7.47
N ILE A 274 5.85 21.29 8.00
CA ILE A 274 4.91 20.24 8.41
C ILE A 274 3.78 20.18 7.39
N VAL A 275 3.65 19.02 6.69
CA VAL A 275 2.66 18.79 5.65
C VAL A 275 1.66 17.72 6.12
N GLY A 276 0.38 18.05 6.01
CA GLY A 276 -0.72 17.19 6.37
C GLY A 276 -1.78 17.88 7.23
N GLY A 277 -2.85 17.15 7.48
CA GLY A 277 -3.96 17.53 8.34
C GLY A 277 -4.22 16.47 9.42
N GLY A 278 -5.00 16.83 10.42
CA GLY A 278 -5.38 15.87 11.46
C GLY A 278 -5.76 16.50 12.79
N PRO A 279 -6.22 15.66 13.74
CA PRO A 279 -6.78 16.14 15.01
C PRO A 279 -5.77 16.86 15.92
N GLU A 280 -4.48 16.63 15.77
CA GLU A 280 -3.44 17.26 16.61
C GLU A 280 -2.99 18.64 16.11
N LYS A 281 -3.50 19.13 14.96
CA LYS A 281 -3.01 20.37 14.33
C LYS A 281 -3.01 21.57 15.28
N GLU A 282 -4.15 21.83 15.93
CA GLU A 282 -4.28 22.98 16.84
C GLU A 282 -3.34 22.89 18.04
N GLU A 283 -3.10 21.69 18.56
CA GLU A 283 -2.21 21.50 19.71
C GLU A 283 -0.74 21.65 19.31
N LEU A 284 -0.37 21.20 18.11
CA LEU A 284 0.98 21.40 17.55
C LEU A 284 1.26 22.88 17.25
N GLU A 285 0.29 23.64 16.73
CA GLU A 285 0.40 25.08 16.53
C GLU A 285 0.62 25.83 17.87
N LYS A 286 -0.12 25.49 18.92
CA LYS A 286 0.10 26.01 20.28
C LYS A 286 1.46 25.63 20.84
N GLN A 287 1.96 24.44 20.53
CA GLN A 287 3.29 24.01 20.94
C GLN A 287 4.38 24.88 20.30
N VAL A 288 4.26 25.16 19.00
CA VAL A 288 5.17 26.05 18.26
C VAL A 288 5.21 27.45 18.90
N GLU A 289 4.06 28.02 19.26
CA GLU A 289 3.97 29.30 19.95
C GLU A 289 4.65 29.26 21.34
N ARG A 290 4.35 28.23 22.14
CA ARG A 290 4.91 28.04 23.48
C ARG A 290 6.44 27.90 23.46
N LEU A 291 6.99 27.24 22.44
CA LEU A 291 8.42 27.04 22.25
C LEU A 291 9.12 28.28 21.66
N GLY A 292 8.38 29.31 21.20
CA GLY A 292 8.91 30.50 20.60
C GLY A 292 9.57 30.29 19.22
N ILE A 293 9.19 29.21 18.52
CA ILE A 293 9.79 28.81 17.23
C ILE A 293 8.91 29.12 16.02
N THR A 294 7.88 29.95 16.18
CA THR A 294 6.95 30.34 15.11
C THR A 294 7.64 30.82 13.81
N PRO A 295 8.74 31.58 13.83
CA PRO A 295 9.41 31.99 12.59
C PRO A 295 10.12 30.87 11.84
N TYR A 296 10.26 29.71 12.46
CA TYR A 296 11.04 28.58 11.96
C TYR A 296 10.19 27.37 11.57
N VAL A 297 8.88 27.35 11.90
CA VAL A 297 7.97 26.24 11.64
C VAL A 297 6.81 26.68 10.79
N GLN A 298 6.56 25.98 9.71
CA GLN A 298 5.46 26.25 8.80
C GLN A 298 4.55 25.01 8.66
N PHE A 299 3.24 25.21 8.82
CA PHE A 299 2.23 24.22 8.53
C PHE A 299 1.68 24.46 7.11
N ALA A 300 2.03 23.61 6.15
CA ALA A 300 1.59 23.72 4.77
C ALA A 300 0.14 23.21 4.55
N GLY A 301 -0.42 22.50 5.55
CA GLY A 301 -1.73 21.88 5.42
C GLY A 301 -1.73 20.58 4.60
N GLU A 302 -2.92 20.14 4.21
CA GLU A 302 -3.07 18.97 3.33
C GLU A 302 -2.72 19.35 1.90
N VAL A 303 -1.98 18.49 1.22
CA VAL A 303 -1.56 18.70 -0.18
C VAL A 303 -2.08 17.55 -1.04
N GLU A 304 -2.36 17.85 -2.30
CA GLU A 304 -2.80 16.84 -3.24
C GLU A 304 -1.65 15.86 -3.56
N HIS A 305 -2.00 14.61 -3.79
CA HIS A 305 -1.01 13.56 -3.97
C HIS A 305 0.03 13.86 -5.05
N HIS A 306 -0.38 14.44 -6.17
CA HIS A 306 0.53 14.80 -7.26
C HIS A 306 1.55 15.89 -6.88
N GLN A 307 1.34 16.62 -5.79
CA GLN A 307 2.23 17.64 -5.28
C GLN A 307 3.21 17.12 -4.21
N VAL A 308 2.94 15.95 -3.64
CA VAL A 308 3.73 15.40 -2.51
C VAL A 308 5.21 15.29 -2.86
N SER A 309 5.54 14.81 -4.07
CA SER A 309 6.92 14.70 -4.53
C SER A 309 7.65 16.05 -4.54
N GLN A 310 6.98 17.14 -4.87
CA GLN A 310 7.58 18.50 -4.87
C GLN A 310 7.98 18.92 -3.45
N TYR A 311 7.17 18.55 -2.43
CA TYR A 311 7.52 18.84 -1.03
C TYR A 311 8.73 18.04 -0.56
N TYR A 312 8.87 16.77 -0.98
CA TYR A 312 10.09 16.02 -0.72
C TYR A 312 11.29 16.70 -1.41
N GLN A 313 11.18 16.97 -2.71
CA GLN A 313 12.30 17.53 -3.50
C GLN A 313 12.74 18.92 -3.05
N MET A 314 11.87 19.71 -2.40
CA MET A 314 12.25 21.02 -1.86
C MET A 314 12.95 20.94 -0.49
N ALA A 315 12.91 19.78 0.18
CA ALA A 315 13.47 19.59 1.51
C ALA A 315 14.95 19.15 1.45
N ASP A 316 15.67 19.39 2.54
CA ASP A 316 17.03 18.90 2.73
C ASP A 316 17.07 17.59 3.54
N LEU A 317 16.09 17.40 4.45
CA LEU A 317 15.93 16.20 5.27
C LEU A 317 14.45 15.87 5.46
N TYR A 318 14.12 14.58 5.44
CA TYR A 318 12.84 14.10 5.92
C TYR A 318 12.96 13.61 7.37
N VAL A 319 12.16 14.16 8.28
CA VAL A 319 12.20 13.81 9.70
C VAL A 319 10.88 13.18 10.13
N ASN A 320 10.93 12.01 10.77
CA ASN A 320 9.75 11.28 11.21
C ASN A 320 9.98 10.56 12.54
N ALA A 321 9.17 10.90 13.55
CA ALA A 321 9.24 10.33 14.89
C ALA A 321 8.11 9.32 15.18
N SER A 322 7.43 8.79 14.15
CA SER A 322 6.30 7.88 14.28
C SER A 322 6.66 6.60 15.02
N GLU A 323 5.77 6.17 15.91
CA GLU A 323 5.91 4.95 16.72
C GLU A 323 5.13 3.75 16.17
N SER A 324 4.31 3.97 15.12
CA SER A 324 3.30 2.99 14.70
C SER A 324 3.33 2.64 13.21
N GLU A 325 4.48 2.71 12.57
CA GLU A 325 4.57 2.35 11.16
C GLU A 325 4.55 0.81 10.97
N SER A 326 3.72 0.36 10.04
CA SER A 326 3.73 -1.04 9.57
C SER A 326 4.75 -1.24 8.45
N GLN A 327 4.89 -0.25 7.57
CA GLN A 327 5.89 -0.15 6.52
C GLN A 327 6.47 1.27 6.46
N GLY A 328 5.61 2.31 6.54
CA GLY A 328 5.99 3.71 6.46
C GLY A 328 6.35 4.14 5.04
N LEU A 329 5.34 4.24 4.17
CA LEU A 329 5.52 4.67 2.77
C LEU A 329 6.25 6.00 2.64
N THR A 330 6.02 6.92 3.58
CA THR A 330 6.65 8.25 3.57
C THR A 330 8.18 8.22 3.65
N TYR A 331 8.76 7.21 4.26
CA TYR A 331 10.23 7.02 4.24
C TYR A 331 10.72 6.63 2.85
N LEU A 332 9.99 5.72 2.19
CA LEU A 332 10.33 5.29 0.84
C LEU A 332 10.11 6.44 -0.16
N GLU A 333 9.04 7.20 0.01
CA GLU A 333 8.77 8.42 -0.78
C GLU A 333 9.90 9.45 -0.64
N ALA A 334 10.45 9.65 0.56
CA ALA A 334 11.62 10.51 0.76
C ALA A 334 12.85 9.99 -0.01
N LEU A 335 13.14 8.70 0.12
CA LEU A 335 14.30 8.08 -0.52
C LEU A 335 14.23 8.09 -2.05
N VAL A 336 13.04 7.84 -2.65
CA VAL A 336 12.88 7.91 -4.12
C VAL A 336 12.98 9.35 -4.65
N ASN A 337 12.69 10.35 -3.81
CA ASN A 337 12.94 11.75 -4.10
C ASN A 337 14.38 12.20 -3.78
N LYS A 338 15.26 11.28 -3.44
CA LYS A 338 16.68 11.52 -3.07
C LYS A 338 16.85 12.34 -1.80
N ILE A 339 15.85 12.30 -0.90
CA ILE A 339 15.91 13.02 0.38
C ILE A 339 16.28 12.03 1.49
N PRO A 340 17.34 12.31 2.25
CA PRO A 340 17.75 11.49 3.38
C PRO A 340 16.74 11.52 4.52
N VAL A 341 16.70 10.43 5.29
CA VAL A 341 15.66 10.17 6.30
C VAL A 341 16.27 10.18 7.70
N ILE A 342 15.76 11.02 8.58
CA ILE A 342 16.02 10.98 10.02
C ILE A 342 14.76 10.40 10.68
N ALA A 343 14.84 9.19 11.21
CA ALA A 343 13.65 8.50 11.69
C ALA A 343 13.87 7.68 12.95
N LYS A 344 12.78 7.42 13.68
CA LYS A 344 12.79 6.51 14.82
C LYS A 344 13.12 5.09 14.35
N LYS A 345 14.09 4.48 14.99
CA LYS A 345 14.61 3.15 14.65
C LYS A 345 13.50 2.09 14.74
N ASN A 346 13.37 1.30 13.69
CA ASN A 346 12.55 0.11 13.66
C ASN A 346 13.17 -0.93 12.72
N ASP A 347 12.75 -2.20 12.84
CA ASP A 347 13.32 -3.33 12.10
C ASP A 347 13.15 -3.18 10.58
N TYR A 348 12.13 -2.49 10.12
CA TYR A 348 11.92 -2.24 8.69
C TYR A 348 12.94 -1.23 8.16
N LEU A 349 13.08 -0.07 8.82
CA LEU A 349 13.99 0.99 8.38
C LEU A 349 15.47 0.59 8.47
N GLN A 350 15.83 -0.26 9.42
CA GLN A 350 17.21 -0.79 9.51
C GLN A 350 17.65 -1.57 8.27
N GLN A 351 16.71 -2.10 7.49
CA GLN A 351 17.02 -2.81 6.24
C GLN A 351 17.35 -1.83 5.10
N PHE A 352 16.84 -0.62 5.14
CA PHE A 352 16.99 0.39 4.09
C PHE A 352 18.01 1.48 4.44
N ILE A 353 17.99 1.98 5.69
CA ILE A 353 18.94 3.02 6.15
C ILE A 353 20.21 2.32 6.64
N THR A 354 20.96 1.78 5.70
CA THR A 354 22.19 1.00 5.96
C THR A 354 23.45 1.83 5.85
N LYS A 355 23.36 3.02 5.28
CA LYS A 355 24.49 3.93 5.07
C LYS A 355 24.13 5.34 5.50
N PRO A 356 25.12 6.12 6.02
CA PRO A 356 24.88 7.49 6.49
C PRO A 356 24.27 8.41 5.43
N GLU A 357 24.57 8.17 4.14
CA GLU A 357 24.07 8.99 3.04
C GLU A 357 22.54 8.87 2.85
N LEU A 358 21.94 7.75 3.26
CA LEU A 358 20.49 7.55 3.20
C LEU A 358 19.77 8.14 4.40
N GLY A 359 20.49 8.47 5.47
CA GLY A 359 19.93 9.05 6.68
C GLY A 359 20.48 8.47 7.97
N MET A 360 19.82 8.76 9.07
CA MET A 360 20.18 8.28 10.41
C MET A 360 18.94 7.81 11.15
N LEU A 361 19.10 6.78 11.99
CA LEU A 361 18.05 6.26 12.85
C LEU A 361 18.35 6.60 14.30
N PHE A 362 17.38 7.21 14.99
CA PHE A 362 17.46 7.51 16.41
C PHE A 362 16.63 6.52 17.25
N GLU A 363 17.02 6.29 18.48
CA GLU A 363 16.29 5.36 19.38
C GLU A 363 15.29 6.08 20.28
N LYS A 364 15.68 7.24 20.81
CA LYS A 364 14.85 8.04 21.71
C LYS A 364 14.57 9.41 21.13
N ASP A 365 13.46 10.02 21.52
CA ASP A 365 13.04 11.32 21.00
C ASP A 365 14.06 12.44 21.34
N GLU A 366 14.79 12.30 22.46
CA GLU A 366 15.87 13.21 22.84
C GLU A 366 17.04 13.21 21.86
N ASP A 367 17.18 12.14 21.06
CA ASP A 367 18.26 12.02 20.07
C ASP A 367 17.94 12.70 18.72
N ILE A 368 16.72 13.20 18.52
CA ILE A 368 16.31 13.85 17.25
C ILE A 368 17.22 15.01 16.90
N ALA A 369 17.42 15.94 17.84
CA ALA A 369 18.25 17.12 17.60
C ALA A 369 19.69 16.78 17.22
N SER A 370 20.32 15.84 17.96
CA SER A 370 21.68 15.40 17.69
C SER A 370 21.79 14.67 16.35
N SER A 371 20.81 13.86 16.00
CA SER A 371 20.78 13.13 14.71
C SER A 371 20.67 14.08 13.52
N VAL A 372 19.78 15.08 13.61
CA VAL A 372 19.62 16.14 12.59
C VAL A 372 20.92 16.94 12.43
N LEU A 373 21.48 17.44 13.53
CA LEU A 373 22.70 18.27 13.48
C LEU A 373 23.90 17.47 12.94
N THR A 374 24.09 16.24 13.43
CA THR A 374 25.16 15.36 12.93
C THR A 374 25.04 15.11 11.44
N TYR A 375 23.82 14.87 10.96
CA TYR A 375 23.60 14.66 9.53
C TYR A 375 23.94 15.91 8.71
N LEU A 376 23.43 17.06 9.12
CA LEU A 376 23.67 18.34 8.43
C LEU A 376 25.14 18.77 8.41
N GLU A 377 25.93 18.38 9.43
CA GLU A 377 27.37 18.67 9.50
C GLU A 377 28.22 17.70 8.69
N CYS A 378 27.94 16.38 8.74
CA CYS A 378 28.84 15.34 8.24
C CYS A 378 28.53 14.84 6.85
N CYS A 379 27.28 14.83 6.42
CA CYS A 379 26.84 14.04 5.26
C CYS A 379 26.55 14.84 4.00
N ASN A 380 26.76 16.15 4.01
CA ASN A 380 26.44 17.03 2.90
C ASN A 380 27.40 16.91 1.68
N GLN A 381 28.24 15.87 1.60
CA GLN A 381 29.39 15.83 0.67
C GLN A 381 29.44 14.72 -0.37
N SER A 382 28.49 13.77 -0.48
CA SER A 382 28.71 12.65 -1.43
C SER A 382 27.50 12.30 -2.29
N SER A 383 27.38 12.94 -3.44
CA SER A 383 26.29 12.74 -4.41
C SER A 383 26.39 11.45 -5.27
N HIS A 384 27.58 10.91 -5.55
CA HIS A 384 27.76 9.79 -6.48
C HIS A 384 27.49 8.40 -5.89
N GLN A 385 27.82 8.16 -4.63
CA GLN A 385 27.56 6.85 -3.98
C GLN A 385 26.07 6.68 -3.64
N ILE A 386 25.35 7.78 -3.45
CA ILE A 386 23.91 7.80 -3.23
C ILE A 386 23.16 7.24 -4.44
N GLU A 387 23.57 7.59 -5.67
CA GLU A 387 22.87 7.18 -6.89
C GLU A 387 22.89 5.67 -7.11
N GLU A 388 24.00 5.01 -6.87
CA GLU A 388 24.11 3.56 -7.11
C GLU A 388 23.31 2.75 -6.09
N LEU A 389 23.33 3.18 -4.83
CA LEU A 389 22.51 2.59 -3.75
C LEU A 389 21.03 2.84 -3.92
N GLN A 390 20.69 4.05 -4.34
CA GLN A 390 19.32 4.40 -4.64
C GLN A 390 18.78 3.57 -5.81
N ASN A 391 19.57 3.35 -6.86
CA ASN A 391 19.12 2.55 -8.00
C ASN A 391 18.84 1.09 -7.60
N GLN A 392 19.67 0.48 -6.75
CA GLN A 392 19.42 -0.86 -6.22
C GLN A 392 18.16 -0.90 -5.34
N LEU A 393 17.99 0.10 -4.46
CA LEU A 393 16.82 0.22 -3.60
C LEU A 393 15.54 0.48 -4.44
N LEU A 394 15.64 1.31 -5.47
CA LEU A 394 14.52 1.66 -6.35
C LEU A 394 13.94 0.44 -7.07
N GLU A 395 14.76 -0.52 -7.48
CA GLU A 395 14.26 -1.77 -8.08
C GLU A 395 13.42 -2.59 -7.09
N GLU A 396 13.81 -2.62 -5.81
CA GLU A 396 13.10 -3.39 -4.78
C GLU A 396 11.79 -2.75 -4.32
N ILE A 397 11.76 -1.41 -4.23
CA ILE A 397 10.64 -0.65 -3.67
C ILE A 397 9.74 -0.03 -4.72
N SER A 398 9.99 -0.25 -6.02
CA SER A 398 9.18 0.34 -7.09
C SER A 398 7.76 -0.20 -7.12
N SER A 399 6.81 0.64 -7.54
CA SER A 399 5.42 0.28 -7.77
C SER A 399 5.29 -0.89 -8.75
N VAL A 400 6.14 -0.92 -9.78
CA VAL A 400 6.18 -2.00 -10.79
C VAL A 400 6.56 -3.34 -10.16
N THR A 401 7.63 -3.36 -9.33
CA THR A 401 8.06 -4.59 -8.65
C THR A 401 7.01 -5.07 -7.65
N PHE A 402 6.37 -4.15 -6.93
CA PHE A 402 5.24 -4.44 -6.05
C PHE A 402 4.11 -5.15 -6.80
N ALA A 403 3.63 -4.57 -7.91
CA ALA A 403 2.54 -5.13 -8.68
C ALA A 403 2.89 -6.52 -9.26
N LYS A 404 4.09 -6.71 -9.80
CA LYS A 404 4.55 -8.01 -10.30
C LYS A 404 4.62 -9.09 -9.22
N ARG A 405 5.03 -8.73 -8.00
CA ARG A 405 5.03 -9.68 -6.87
C ARG A 405 3.61 -10.05 -6.44
N VAL A 406 2.69 -9.08 -6.47
CA VAL A 406 1.27 -9.33 -6.17
C VAL A 406 0.62 -10.16 -7.28
N GLU A 407 0.88 -9.85 -8.56
CA GLU A 407 0.44 -10.61 -9.73
C GLU A 407 0.86 -12.08 -9.63
N ALA A 408 2.13 -12.34 -9.34
CA ALA A 408 2.63 -13.71 -9.14
C ALA A 408 1.89 -14.43 -8.00
N PHE A 409 1.57 -13.72 -6.92
CA PHE A 409 0.80 -14.30 -5.82
C PHE A 409 -0.66 -14.56 -6.18
N TYR A 410 -1.26 -13.72 -7.03
CA TYR A 410 -2.59 -13.97 -7.58
C TYR A 410 -2.61 -15.26 -8.39
N GLN A 411 -1.64 -15.45 -9.29
CA GLN A 411 -1.55 -16.64 -10.11
C GLN A 411 -1.43 -17.92 -9.26
N ASP A 412 -0.53 -17.91 -8.28
CA ASP A 412 -0.38 -19.05 -7.35
C ASP A 412 -1.66 -19.36 -6.58
N ALA A 413 -2.40 -18.32 -6.15
CA ALA A 413 -3.67 -18.50 -5.45
C ALA A 413 -4.77 -19.08 -6.37
N ILE A 414 -4.83 -18.63 -7.62
CA ILE A 414 -5.76 -19.14 -8.64
C ILE A 414 -5.44 -20.62 -8.94
N ASP A 415 -4.19 -20.95 -9.22
CA ASP A 415 -3.75 -22.30 -9.58
C ASP A 415 -4.00 -23.29 -8.44
N THR A 416 -3.65 -22.90 -7.21
CA THR A 416 -3.91 -23.73 -6.01
C THR A 416 -5.41 -23.95 -5.82
N TYR A 417 -6.23 -22.93 -6.02
CA TYR A 417 -7.67 -23.04 -5.88
C TYR A 417 -8.30 -23.95 -6.93
N GLN A 418 -7.84 -23.86 -8.17
CA GLN A 418 -8.30 -24.74 -9.26
C GLN A 418 -7.92 -26.20 -9.01
N HIS A 419 -6.68 -26.45 -8.60
CA HIS A 419 -6.20 -27.79 -8.26
C HIS A 419 -7.00 -28.42 -7.11
N ASP A 420 -7.34 -27.65 -6.06
CA ASP A 420 -8.17 -28.14 -4.96
C ASP A 420 -9.60 -28.49 -5.41
N LYS A 421 -10.19 -27.69 -6.31
CA LYS A 421 -11.51 -28.00 -6.90
C LYS A 421 -11.48 -29.29 -7.72
N GLU A 422 -10.49 -29.49 -8.56
CA GLU A 422 -10.33 -30.69 -9.37
C GLU A 422 -10.15 -31.94 -8.50
N ASN A 423 -9.29 -31.84 -7.49
CA ASN A 423 -9.09 -32.94 -6.54
C ASN A 423 -10.38 -33.33 -5.79
N THR A 424 -11.12 -32.30 -5.34
CA THR A 424 -12.41 -32.54 -4.65
C THR A 424 -13.43 -33.20 -5.58
N LYS A 425 -13.53 -32.74 -6.84
CA LYS A 425 -14.42 -33.34 -7.85
C LYS A 425 -14.05 -34.79 -8.15
N THR A 426 -12.76 -35.05 -8.39
CA THR A 426 -12.24 -36.40 -8.65
C THR A 426 -12.50 -37.35 -7.46
N TRP A 427 -12.35 -36.85 -6.23
CA TRP A 427 -12.65 -37.62 -5.02
C TRP A 427 -14.15 -37.96 -4.91
N LEU A 428 -15.03 -36.98 -5.16
CA LEU A 428 -16.49 -37.18 -5.17
C LEU A 428 -16.93 -38.16 -6.26
N GLU A 429 -16.33 -38.09 -7.45
CA GLU A 429 -16.61 -39.03 -8.54
C GLU A 429 -16.19 -40.47 -8.17
N LYS A 430 -15.02 -40.64 -7.54
CA LYS A 430 -14.58 -41.93 -7.03
C LYS A 430 -15.51 -42.46 -5.94
N MET A 431 -15.95 -41.63 -5.00
CA MET A 431 -16.91 -42.04 -3.95
C MET A 431 -18.24 -42.46 -4.53
N ASN A 432 -18.77 -41.76 -5.55
CA ASN A 432 -20.00 -42.17 -6.23
C ASN A 432 -19.83 -43.47 -7.02
N PHE A 433 -18.64 -43.74 -7.58
CA PHE A 433 -18.33 -44.98 -8.26
C PHE A 433 -18.33 -46.17 -7.29
N PHE A 434 -17.79 -46.02 -6.09
CA PHE A 434 -17.83 -47.06 -5.06
C PHE A 434 -19.25 -47.35 -4.56
N LYS A 435 -20.11 -46.31 -4.43
CA LYS A 435 -21.53 -46.53 -4.07
C LYS A 435 -22.31 -47.34 -5.12
N ILE A 436 -22.04 -47.14 -6.40
CA ILE A 436 -22.68 -47.89 -7.50
C ILE A 436 -22.23 -49.36 -7.52
N TYR A 437 -21.05 -49.69 -7.00
CA TYR A 437 -20.56 -51.06 -6.90
C TYR A 437 -21.14 -51.80 -5.68
N ASP A 438 -21.33 -51.12 -4.54
CA ASP A 438 -21.92 -51.73 -3.32
C ASP A 438 -23.40 -52.09 -3.52
N ASP A 439 -24.15 -51.30 -4.30
CA ASP A 439 -25.57 -51.57 -4.61
C ASP A 439 -25.76 -52.74 -5.61
N LYS A 440 -24.69 -53.21 -6.27
CA LYS A 440 -24.77 -54.37 -7.19
C LYS A 440 -24.37 -55.70 -6.58
N GLU A 441 -23.69 -55.70 -5.43
CA GLU A 441 -23.35 -56.93 -4.69
C GLU A 441 -24.43 -57.37 -3.70
N THR A 442 -25.50 -56.58 -3.52
CA THR A 442 -26.62 -56.92 -2.62
C THR A 442 -27.86 -57.46 -3.35
N GLU A 443 -27.80 -57.67 -4.68
CA GLU A 443 -28.90 -58.26 -5.49
C GLU A 443 -28.59 -59.65 -6.10
N GLU A 444 -27.59 -60.40 -5.55
CA GLU A 444 -27.43 -61.86 -5.85
C GLU A 444 -27.76 -62.73 -4.57
#